data_e9ce527964e32b832e57ba822e4a8d10
#
_entry.id   e9ce527964e32b832e57ba822e4a8d10
#
_cell.length_a   1.000
_cell.length_b   1.000
_cell.length_c   1.000
_cell.angle_alpha   90.00
_cell.angle_beta   90.00
_cell.angle_gamma   90.00
#
_symmetry.space_group_name_H-M   'P 1'
#
loop_
_entity.id
_entity.type
_entity.pdbx_description
1 polymer ?
#
loop_
_entity_poly.entity_id
_entity_poly.type
_entity_poly.pdbx_seq_one_letter_code
_entity_poly.pdbx_strand_id
1 'polypeptide(L)'
;MKQDKAQLSEDRHLAHDTPTAAVIDIGSNSIRLVVYRRDGNYPFPFFNERITCELGRGLDIRGELDPERIDVALQVLARFGKLLDALKPTYVKIAATAAVRRAKNGDTFLKPATKILGYPVEILPASEEARLVTLGLTRNMPIING
;
A
#
# COMPACT_ATOMS: atom_id res chain seq x y z
N MET A 1 33.17 13.03 24.59
CA MET A 1 32.34 11.86 24.99
C MET A 1 30.96 12.17 25.56
N LYS A 2 30.68 13.35 26.09
CA LYS A 2 29.33 13.76 26.55
C LYS A 2 28.46 14.37 25.45
N GLN A 3 29.03 14.92 24.36
CA GLN A 3 28.29 15.51 23.24
C GLN A 3 27.67 14.46 22.31
N ASP A 4 28.33 13.30 22.11
CA ASP A 4 27.79 12.24 21.24
C ASP A 4 26.55 11.56 21.78
N LYS A 5 26.38 11.46 23.10
CA LYS A 5 25.19 10.84 23.70
C LYS A 5 23.95 11.74 23.65
N ALA A 6 24.12 13.06 23.67
CA ALA A 6 23.04 14.02 23.55
C ALA A 6 22.52 14.04 22.09
N GLN A 7 23.42 14.05 21.13
CA GLN A 7 23.08 14.02 19.70
C GLN A 7 22.34 12.73 19.33
N LEU A 8 22.81 11.58 19.81
CA LEU A 8 22.14 10.28 19.59
C LEU A 8 20.78 10.17 20.29
N SER A 9 20.53 10.92 21.37
CA SER A 9 19.22 10.95 22.03
C SER A 9 18.25 11.91 21.33
N GLU A 10 18.73 13.01 20.75
CA GLU A 10 17.94 13.92 19.93
C GLU A 10 17.55 13.28 18.59
N ASP A 11 18.47 12.57 17.93
CA ASP A 11 18.19 11.84 16.69
C ASP A 11 17.18 10.69 16.91
N ARG A 12 17.18 10.04 18.08
CA ARG A 12 16.16 9.05 18.44
C ARG A 12 14.80 9.66 18.72
N HIS A 13 14.71 10.85 19.29
CA HIS A 13 13.45 11.54 19.54
C HIS A 13 12.83 12.05 18.23
N LEU A 14 13.66 12.58 17.32
CA LEU A 14 13.22 13.02 16.00
C LEU A 14 12.68 11.88 15.12
N ALA A 15 13.19 10.65 15.30
CA ALA A 15 12.72 9.47 14.56
C ALA A 15 11.31 8.99 14.98
N HIS A 16 10.85 9.32 16.20
CA HIS A 16 9.53 8.94 16.72
C HIS A 16 8.40 9.91 16.33
N ASP A 17 8.73 11.16 16.05
CA ASP A 17 7.75 12.22 15.76
C ASP A 17 7.56 12.50 14.26
N THR A 18 8.26 11.81 13.37
CA THR A 18 8.13 12.03 11.94
C THR A 18 6.82 11.40 11.43
N PRO A 19 5.87 12.19 10.90
CA PRO A 19 4.66 11.62 10.33
C PRO A 19 4.97 10.62 9.24
N THR A 20 4.35 9.45 9.33
CA THR A 20 4.49 8.38 8.35
C THR A 20 3.16 8.10 7.66
N ALA A 21 3.21 7.74 6.39
CA ALA A 21 2.06 7.32 5.63
C ALA A 21 2.31 5.96 5.00
N ALA A 22 1.34 5.07 5.07
CA ALA A 22 1.37 3.78 4.40
C ALA A 22 0.30 3.71 3.33
N VAL A 23 0.66 3.17 2.18
CA VAL A 23 -0.25 2.94 1.07
C VAL A 23 -0.17 1.48 0.66
N ILE A 24 -1.31 0.79 0.64
CA ILE A 24 -1.45 -0.54 0.08
C ILE A 24 -2.24 -0.43 -1.22
N ASP A 25 -1.66 -0.92 -2.30
CA ASP A 25 -2.30 -1.03 -3.61
C ASP A 25 -2.57 -2.50 -3.91
N ILE A 26 -3.86 -2.85 -4.01
CA ILE A 26 -4.32 -4.21 -4.31
C ILE A 26 -4.67 -4.28 -5.78
N GLY A 27 -3.69 -4.71 -6.58
CA GLY A 27 -3.82 -4.86 -8.02
C GLY A 27 -4.27 -6.25 -8.46
N SER A 28 -4.49 -6.42 -9.76
CA SER A 28 -4.87 -7.70 -10.35
C SER A 28 -3.75 -8.74 -10.30
N ASN A 29 -2.51 -8.32 -10.43
CA ASN A 29 -1.35 -9.21 -10.45
C ASN A 29 -0.60 -9.25 -9.12
N SER A 30 -0.43 -8.13 -8.46
CA SER A 30 0.36 -7.98 -7.25
C SER A 30 -0.27 -7.03 -6.24
N ILE A 31 0.12 -7.21 -4.98
CA ILE A 31 -0.20 -6.29 -3.89
C ILE A 31 1.10 -5.60 -3.48
N ARG A 32 1.05 -4.30 -3.31
CA ARG A 32 2.21 -3.48 -2.96
C ARG A 32 1.94 -2.68 -1.70
N LEU A 33 2.89 -2.69 -0.78
CA LEU A 33 2.91 -1.80 0.39
C LEU A 33 4.08 -0.83 0.23
N VAL A 34 3.80 0.45 0.34
CA VAL A 34 4.81 1.50 0.44
C VAL A 34 4.58 2.28 1.72
N VAL A 35 5.62 2.47 2.50
CA VAL A 35 5.59 3.32 3.69
C VAL A 35 6.51 4.50 3.48
N TYR A 36 5.96 5.69 3.66
CA TYR A 36 6.65 6.96 3.46
C TYR A 36 6.97 7.59 4.81
N ARG A 37 8.14 8.18 4.91
CA ARG A 37 8.49 9.15 5.95
C ARG A 37 8.46 10.54 5.35
N ARG A 38 8.21 11.52 6.20
CA ARG A 38 8.32 12.91 5.82
C ARG A 38 9.71 13.39 6.19
N ASP A 39 10.47 13.82 5.19
CA ASP A 39 11.73 14.52 5.34
C ASP A 39 11.53 15.96 4.86
N GLY A 40 11.43 16.90 5.80
CA GLY A 40 11.03 18.27 5.50
C GLY A 40 9.66 18.34 4.82
N ASN A 41 9.61 18.87 3.60
CA ASN A 41 8.37 19.01 2.83
C ASN A 41 8.10 17.85 1.85
N TYR A 42 8.97 16.86 1.78
CA TYR A 42 8.86 15.79 0.80
C TYR A 42 8.64 14.42 1.45
N PRO A 43 7.68 13.62 0.94
CA PRO A 43 7.55 12.24 1.34
C PRO A 43 8.70 11.41 0.74
N PHE A 44 9.33 10.61 1.58
CA PHE A 44 10.40 9.70 1.20
C PHE A 44 9.97 8.25 1.43
N PRO A 45 9.97 7.36 0.40
CA PRO A 45 9.66 5.96 0.59
C PRO A 45 10.84 5.25 1.28
N PHE A 46 10.63 4.79 2.51
CA PHE A 46 11.65 4.03 3.23
C PHE A 46 11.39 2.53 3.27
N PHE A 47 10.17 2.10 2.96
CA PHE A 47 9.80 0.71 2.83
C PHE A 47 8.94 0.53 1.59
N ASN A 48 9.24 -0.49 0.78
CA ASN A 48 8.52 -0.77 -0.45
C ASN A 48 8.61 -2.26 -0.75
N GLU A 49 7.50 -2.97 -0.65
CA GLU A 49 7.41 -4.39 -0.96
C GLU A 49 6.25 -4.67 -1.91
N ARG A 50 6.50 -5.45 -2.93
CA ARG A 50 5.51 -5.92 -3.89
C ARG A 50 5.51 -7.43 -3.90
N ILE A 51 4.34 -8.04 -3.73
CA ILE A 51 4.17 -9.49 -3.74
C ILE A 51 3.17 -9.87 -4.83
N THR A 52 3.59 -10.75 -5.74
CA THR A 52 2.74 -11.30 -6.79
C THR A 52 1.78 -12.32 -6.20
N CYS A 53 0.48 -12.12 -6.39
CA CYS A 53 -0.57 -13.02 -5.91
C CYS A 53 -1.58 -13.42 -7.01
N GLU A 54 -1.54 -12.76 -8.16
CA GLU A 54 -2.40 -13.03 -9.31
C GLU A 54 -3.90 -13.08 -8.97
N LEU A 55 -4.37 -12.12 -8.17
CA LEU A 55 -5.77 -12.06 -7.70
C LEU A 55 -6.78 -12.05 -8.85
N GLY A 56 -6.44 -11.40 -9.97
CA GLY A 56 -7.28 -11.31 -11.17
C GLY A 56 -7.16 -12.48 -12.13
N ARG A 57 -6.41 -13.52 -11.80
CA ARG A 57 -6.21 -14.66 -12.71
C ARG A 57 -7.53 -15.37 -13.04
N GLY A 58 -7.82 -15.48 -14.33
CA GLY A 58 -9.03 -16.13 -14.83
C GLY A 58 -10.32 -15.33 -14.64
N LEU A 59 -10.25 -14.11 -14.12
CA LEU A 59 -11.42 -13.25 -13.92
C LEU A 59 -12.17 -12.96 -15.23
N ASP A 60 -11.44 -12.74 -16.33
CA ASP A 60 -12.06 -12.43 -17.63
C ASP A 60 -12.92 -13.58 -18.18
N ILE A 61 -12.63 -14.82 -17.78
CA ILE A 61 -13.38 -16.01 -18.20
C ILE A 61 -14.53 -16.30 -17.22
N ARG A 62 -14.25 -16.26 -15.91
CA ARG A 62 -15.21 -16.66 -14.86
C ARG A 62 -16.11 -15.52 -14.39
N GLY A 63 -15.68 -14.29 -14.52
CA GLY A 63 -16.34 -13.12 -13.93
C GLY A 63 -16.22 -13.03 -12.40
N GLU A 64 -15.48 -13.93 -11.78
CA GLU A 64 -15.31 -14.06 -10.35
C GLU A 64 -13.84 -14.28 -9.97
N LEU A 65 -13.45 -13.80 -8.80
CA LEU A 65 -12.14 -14.09 -8.22
C LEU A 65 -12.06 -15.57 -7.85
N ASP A 66 -10.91 -16.18 -8.12
CA ASP A 66 -10.60 -17.54 -7.73
C ASP A 66 -10.41 -17.65 -6.22
N PRO A 67 -11.10 -18.58 -5.51
CA PRO A 67 -10.95 -18.75 -4.07
C PRO A 67 -9.51 -19.00 -3.62
N GLU A 68 -8.72 -19.75 -4.37
CA GLU A 68 -7.30 -19.99 -4.05
C GLU A 68 -6.48 -18.69 -4.17
N ARG A 69 -6.79 -17.84 -5.16
CA ARG A 69 -6.13 -16.55 -5.31
C ARG A 69 -6.54 -15.56 -4.23
N ILE A 70 -7.80 -15.61 -3.80
CA ILE A 70 -8.27 -14.85 -2.65
C ILE A 70 -7.47 -15.24 -1.40
N ASP A 71 -7.30 -16.52 -1.13
CA ASP A 71 -6.55 -17.00 0.05
C ASP A 71 -5.10 -16.53 0.01
N VAL A 72 -4.43 -16.62 -1.14
CA VAL A 72 -3.06 -16.12 -1.32
C VAL A 72 -2.99 -14.62 -1.06
N ALA A 73 -3.91 -13.84 -1.63
CA ALA A 73 -3.96 -12.40 -1.42
C ALA A 73 -4.21 -12.03 0.05
N LEU A 74 -5.10 -12.73 0.73
CA LEU A 74 -5.38 -12.49 2.16
C LEU A 74 -4.17 -12.82 3.05
N GLN A 75 -3.37 -13.83 2.71
CA GLN A 75 -2.11 -14.11 3.41
C GLN A 75 -1.09 -12.98 3.24
N VAL A 76 -0.99 -12.41 2.03
CA VAL A 76 -0.15 -11.23 1.78
C VAL A 76 -0.63 -10.04 2.62
N LEU A 77 -1.93 -9.79 2.67
CA LEU A 77 -2.50 -8.72 3.49
C LEU A 77 -2.29 -8.95 4.99
N ALA A 78 -2.36 -10.20 5.46
CA ALA A 78 -2.05 -10.53 6.85
C ALA A 78 -0.60 -10.18 7.21
N ARG A 79 0.35 -10.46 6.31
CA ARG A 79 1.74 -10.03 6.45
C ARG A 79 1.87 -8.51 6.51
N PHE A 80 1.22 -7.80 5.60
CA PHE A 80 1.25 -6.32 5.56
C PHE A 80 0.58 -5.71 6.79
N GLY A 81 -0.51 -6.32 7.28
CA GLY A 81 -1.16 -5.90 8.53
C GLY A 81 -0.21 -5.93 9.72
N LYS A 82 0.60 -7.00 9.86
CA LYS A 82 1.63 -7.08 10.91
C LYS A 82 2.70 -5.99 10.77
N LEU A 83 3.10 -5.67 9.53
CA LEU A 83 4.04 -4.57 9.29
C LEU A 83 3.44 -3.21 9.67
N LEU A 84 2.17 -2.96 9.35
CA LEU A 84 1.47 -1.75 9.77
C LEU A 84 1.37 -1.64 11.28
N ASP A 85 1.06 -2.74 11.97
CA ASP A 85 1.01 -2.79 13.44
C ASP A 85 2.37 -2.49 14.08
N ALA A 86 3.46 -2.93 13.48
CA ALA A 86 4.81 -2.68 13.95
C ALA A 86 5.29 -1.24 13.65
N LEU A 87 4.99 -0.73 12.46
CA LEU A 87 5.44 0.58 11.99
C LEU A 87 4.57 1.73 12.51
N LYS A 88 3.32 1.47 12.84
CA LYS A 88 2.32 2.43 13.35
C LYS A 88 2.27 3.72 12.55
N PRO A 89 2.02 3.67 11.24
CA PRO A 89 1.95 4.87 10.42
C PRO A 89 0.82 5.78 10.89
N THR A 90 1.04 7.09 10.79
CA THR A 90 0.05 8.10 11.17
C THR A 90 -1.15 8.10 10.22
N TYR A 91 -0.90 7.77 8.95
CA TYR A 91 -1.91 7.75 7.90
C TYR A 91 -1.82 6.45 7.09
N VAL A 92 -2.95 5.82 6.84
CA VAL A 92 -3.04 4.58 6.04
C VAL A 92 -4.10 4.74 4.95
N LYS A 93 -3.72 4.43 3.72
CA LYS A 93 -4.61 4.37 2.57
C LYS A 93 -4.50 2.98 1.92
N ILE A 94 -5.65 2.34 1.72
CA ILE A 94 -5.71 1.03 1.07
C ILE A 94 -6.67 1.10 -0.09
N ALA A 95 -6.19 0.80 -1.28
CA ALA A 95 -6.95 0.86 -2.51
C ALA A 95 -6.96 -0.50 -3.22
N ALA A 96 -8.13 -0.92 -3.69
CA ALA A 96 -8.30 -2.05 -4.58
C ALA A 96 -8.71 -1.57 -5.97
N THR A 97 -8.21 -2.20 -7.01
CA THR A 97 -8.38 -1.75 -8.37
C THR A 97 -9.16 -2.75 -9.23
N ALA A 98 -8.82 -2.90 -10.49
CA ALA A 98 -9.63 -3.56 -11.51
C ALA A 98 -10.16 -4.96 -11.16
N ALA A 99 -9.34 -5.85 -10.57
CA ALA A 99 -9.79 -7.21 -10.30
C ALA A 99 -10.96 -7.26 -9.31
N VAL A 100 -10.85 -6.54 -8.20
CA VAL A 100 -11.90 -6.50 -7.17
C VAL A 100 -13.13 -5.75 -7.68
N ARG A 101 -12.93 -4.65 -8.40
CA ARG A 101 -14.01 -3.84 -8.96
C ARG A 101 -14.87 -4.62 -9.97
N ARG A 102 -14.26 -5.45 -10.82
CA ARG A 102 -14.92 -6.19 -11.89
C ARG A 102 -15.53 -7.52 -11.44
N ALA A 103 -15.07 -8.06 -10.34
CA ALA A 103 -15.49 -9.37 -9.85
C ALA A 103 -16.90 -9.33 -9.25
N LYS A 104 -17.75 -10.29 -9.64
CA LYS A 104 -19.09 -10.47 -9.05
C LYS A 104 -19.02 -10.82 -7.57
N ASN A 105 -17.96 -11.53 -7.17
CA ASN A 105 -17.72 -11.96 -5.79
C ASN A 105 -16.68 -11.10 -5.05
N GLY A 106 -16.48 -9.86 -5.46
CA GLY A 106 -15.50 -8.95 -4.84
C GLY A 106 -15.64 -8.82 -3.32
N ASP A 107 -16.87 -8.89 -2.80
CA ASP A 107 -17.14 -8.83 -1.35
C ASP A 107 -16.54 -9.99 -0.56
N THR A 108 -16.39 -11.17 -1.15
CA THR A 108 -15.76 -12.33 -0.50
C THR A 108 -14.27 -12.11 -0.23
N PHE A 109 -13.66 -11.17 -0.92
CA PHE A 109 -12.31 -10.69 -0.66
C PHE A 109 -12.29 -9.45 0.22
N LEU A 110 -13.12 -8.45 -0.05
CA LEU A 110 -13.09 -7.15 0.64
C LEU A 110 -13.40 -7.25 2.14
N LYS A 111 -14.39 -8.04 2.52
CA LYS A 111 -14.78 -8.19 3.92
C LYS A 111 -13.65 -8.76 4.78
N PRO A 112 -13.06 -9.94 4.44
CA PRO A 112 -11.92 -10.45 5.20
C PRO A 112 -10.67 -9.56 5.09
N ALA A 113 -10.43 -8.91 3.96
CA ALA A 113 -9.31 -7.98 3.79
C ALA A 113 -9.38 -6.81 4.77
N THR A 114 -10.55 -6.18 4.87
CA THR A 114 -10.80 -5.08 5.82
C THR A 114 -10.61 -5.54 7.26
N LYS A 115 -11.09 -6.74 7.60
CA LYS A 115 -10.95 -7.31 8.95
C LYS A 115 -9.47 -7.59 9.29
N ILE A 116 -8.71 -8.17 8.37
CA ILE A 116 -7.30 -8.51 8.56
C ILE A 116 -6.46 -7.26 8.74
N LEU A 117 -6.69 -6.23 7.92
CA LEU A 117 -5.91 -4.99 7.95
C LEU A 117 -6.33 -4.03 9.07
N GLY A 118 -7.59 -4.07 9.49
CA GLY A 118 -8.13 -3.12 10.47
C GLY A 118 -8.39 -1.72 9.91
N TYR A 119 -8.34 -1.57 8.59
CA TYR A 119 -8.57 -0.31 7.86
C TYR A 119 -9.55 -0.54 6.71
N PRO A 120 -10.32 0.48 6.32
CA PRO A 120 -11.20 0.36 5.15
C PRO A 120 -10.40 0.18 3.88
N VAL A 121 -10.88 -0.70 2.99
CA VAL A 121 -10.35 -0.88 1.63
C VAL A 121 -11.26 -0.14 0.67
N GLU A 122 -10.73 0.86 -0.02
CA GLU A 122 -11.47 1.61 -1.03
C GLU A 122 -11.33 0.95 -2.41
N ILE A 123 -12.44 0.77 -3.11
CA ILE A 123 -12.40 0.38 -4.52
C ILE A 123 -12.26 1.65 -5.35
N LEU A 124 -11.15 1.78 -6.07
CA LEU A 124 -10.93 2.92 -6.95
C LEU A 124 -11.69 2.75 -8.28
N PRO A 125 -12.44 3.77 -8.73
CA PRO A 125 -12.95 3.82 -10.09
C PRO A 125 -11.80 3.81 -11.11
N ALA A 126 -12.04 3.30 -12.32
CA ALA A 126 -11.03 3.23 -13.38
C ALA A 126 -10.45 4.62 -13.73
N SER A 127 -11.27 5.66 -13.71
CA SER A 127 -10.85 7.05 -13.93
C SER A 127 -9.87 7.54 -12.87
N GLU A 128 -10.10 7.22 -11.62
CA GLU A 128 -9.25 7.61 -10.50
C GLU A 128 -7.92 6.84 -10.53
N GLU A 129 -7.96 5.54 -10.84
CA GLU A 129 -6.77 4.70 -11.03
C GLU A 129 -5.87 5.30 -12.12
N ALA A 130 -6.43 5.63 -13.29
CA ALA A 130 -5.71 6.25 -14.40
C ALA A 130 -5.11 7.61 -13.99
N ARG A 131 -5.83 8.43 -13.24
CA ARG A 131 -5.36 9.71 -12.74
C ARG A 131 -4.16 9.56 -11.80
N LEU A 132 -4.19 8.60 -10.88
CA LEU A 132 -3.10 8.33 -9.95
C LEU A 132 -1.85 7.79 -10.65
N VAL A 133 -2.00 6.95 -11.67
CA VAL A 133 -0.89 6.47 -12.52
C VAL A 133 -0.23 7.67 -13.22
N THR A 134 -1.03 8.54 -13.82
CA THR A 134 -0.52 9.75 -14.50
C THR A 134 0.25 10.66 -13.54
N LEU A 135 -0.28 10.90 -12.33
CA LEU A 135 0.40 11.68 -11.30
C LEU A 135 1.71 11.01 -10.84
N GLY A 136 1.73 9.70 -10.71
CA GLY A 136 2.93 8.94 -10.37
C GLY A 136 4.01 9.04 -11.44
N LEU A 137 3.63 8.98 -12.71
CA LEU A 137 4.54 9.16 -13.85
C LEU A 137 5.11 10.57 -13.89
N THR A 138 4.29 11.60 -13.71
CA THR A 138 4.74 13.00 -13.73
C THR A 138 5.66 13.36 -12.57
N ARG A 139 5.48 12.76 -11.40
CA ARG A 139 6.33 13.00 -10.22
C ARG A 139 7.67 12.25 -10.28
N ASN A 140 7.70 11.10 -10.95
CA ASN A 140 8.90 10.26 -11.06
C ASN A 140 9.69 10.50 -12.36
N MET A 141 9.19 11.32 -13.27
CA MET A 141 9.98 11.78 -14.39
C MET A 141 11.03 12.77 -13.89
N PRO A 142 12.32 12.54 -14.15
CA PRO A 142 13.31 13.60 -13.98
C PRO A 142 12.86 14.76 -14.84
N ILE A 143 12.80 15.96 -14.27
CA ILE A 143 12.59 17.18 -15.04
C ILE A 143 13.76 17.27 -16.01
N ILE A 144 13.54 16.82 -17.22
CA ILE A 144 14.47 17.10 -18.32
C ILE A 144 14.22 18.57 -18.66
N ASN A 145 14.92 19.44 -17.95
CA ASN A 145 15.05 20.82 -18.37
C ASN A 145 15.91 20.77 -19.63
N GLY A 146 15.23 20.71 -20.75
CA GLY A 146 15.84 21.01 -22.04
C GLY A 146 16.11 22.50 -22.18
#